data_14604e6d44973f48506eda1d640ca733
#
_entry.id   14604e6d44973f48506eda1d640ca733
#
_cell.length_a   1.000
_cell.length_b   1.000
_cell.length_c   1.000
_cell.angle_alpha   90.00
_cell.angle_beta   90.00
_cell.angle_gamma   90.00
#
_symmetry.space_group_name_H-M   'P 1'
#
loop_
_entity.id
_entity.type
_entity.pdbx_description
1 polymer ?
#
loop_
_entity_poly.entity_id
_entity_poly.type
_entity_poly.pdbx_seq_one_letter_code
_entity_poly.pdbx_strand_id
1 'polypeptide(L)'
;MIKVKNAKFITSASRITQAPPPILSEVVFMGRSNVGKSTLINTILDSNLAKSSSTPGKTRLINFFETCWEDMQTNQNLTFNIIDLPGIGYAKVSKAEMEQWKKSLWEFITKRSNIKLFIHLIDSRHLGLEIDENLYNVLESFLRNDQNILRVFTKADKLKKNELAKLYQKNGVIMGNK
;
A
#
# COMPACT_ATOMS: atom_id res chain seq x y z
N MET A 1 11.65 14.64 -14.51
CA MET A 1 11.43 14.81 -13.03
C MET A 1 9.93 14.83 -12.80
N ILE A 2 9.44 14.05 -11.85
CA ILE A 2 8.02 14.01 -11.50
C ILE A 2 7.73 14.95 -10.33
N LYS A 3 6.67 15.75 -10.44
CA LYS A 3 6.20 16.67 -9.42
C LYS A 3 4.73 16.37 -9.08
N VAL A 4 4.40 16.37 -7.81
CA VAL A 4 2.99 16.29 -7.36
C VAL A 4 2.35 17.66 -7.54
N LYS A 5 1.33 17.75 -8.38
CA LYS A 5 0.55 19.00 -8.59
C LYS A 5 -0.56 19.15 -7.58
N ASN A 6 -1.22 18.05 -7.27
CA ASN A 6 -2.35 18.03 -6.36
C ASN A 6 -2.49 16.66 -5.71
N ALA A 7 -2.92 16.65 -4.47
CA ALA A 7 -3.33 15.46 -3.74
C ALA A 7 -4.50 15.78 -2.82
N LYS A 8 -5.51 14.91 -2.78
CA LYS A 8 -6.68 15.08 -1.91
C LYS A 8 -7.18 13.76 -1.37
N PHE A 9 -7.66 13.77 -0.15
CA PHE A 9 -8.43 12.65 0.41
C PHE A 9 -9.84 12.65 -0.22
N ILE A 10 -10.29 11.50 -0.68
CA ILE A 10 -11.62 11.34 -1.30
C ILE A 10 -12.62 10.84 -0.27
N THR A 11 -12.38 9.65 0.27
CA THR A 11 -13.27 9.00 1.23
C THR A 11 -12.61 7.81 1.91
N SER A 12 -13.33 7.23 2.87
CA SER A 12 -13.03 5.93 3.46
C SER A 12 -14.20 4.98 3.28
N ALA A 13 -13.93 3.70 3.00
CA ALA A 13 -14.93 2.66 2.81
C ALA A 13 -14.61 1.42 3.66
N SER A 14 -15.63 0.78 4.21
CA SER A 14 -15.48 -0.51 4.92
C SER A 14 -15.70 -1.73 4.00
N ARG A 15 -16.30 -1.52 2.84
CA ARG A 15 -16.61 -2.54 1.83
C ARG A 15 -16.64 -1.94 0.42
N ILE A 16 -16.56 -2.79 -0.60
CA ILE A 16 -16.50 -2.39 -2.00
C ILE A 16 -17.71 -1.54 -2.44
N THR A 17 -18.89 -1.80 -1.90
CA THR A 17 -20.13 -1.05 -2.23
C THR A 17 -20.13 0.40 -1.76
N GLN A 18 -19.23 0.77 -0.85
CA GLN A 18 -19.04 2.14 -0.35
C GLN A 18 -17.85 2.84 -1.03
N ALA A 19 -17.09 2.11 -1.84
CA ALA A 19 -15.94 2.65 -2.54
C ALA A 19 -16.40 3.60 -3.67
N PRO A 20 -15.63 4.64 -3.99
CA PRO A 20 -15.94 5.50 -5.13
C PRO A 20 -15.90 4.70 -6.44
N PRO A 21 -16.60 5.16 -7.49
CA PRO A 21 -16.56 4.50 -8.80
C PRO A 21 -15.11 4.35 -9.30
N PRO A 22 -14.74 3.19 -9.92
CA PRO A 22 -13.40 2.93 -10.40
C PRO A 22 -13.17 3.60 -11.77
N ILE A 23 -13.00 4.93 -11.78
CA ILE A 23 -12.83 5.72 -13.03
C ILE A 23 -11.34 5.85 -13.40
N LEU A 24 -10.49 6.13 -12.40
CA LEU A 24 -9.06 6.31 -12.58
C LEU A 24 -8.29 5.01 -12.30
N SER A 25 -7.09 4.89 -12.85
CA SER A 25 -6.15 3.83 -12.46
C SER A 25 -5.84 3.91 -10.98
N GLU A 26 -5.59 2.76 -10.35
CA GLU A 26 -5.44 2.65 -8.91
C GLU A 26 -4.14 1.96 -8.52
N VAL A 27 -3.47 2.53 -7.53
CA VAL A 27 -2.28 1.98 -6.88
C VAL A 27 -2.63 1.62 -5.44
N VAL A 28 -2.56 0.35 -5.10
CA VAL A 28 -2.96 -0.18 -3.79
C VAL A 28 -1.75 -0.38 -2.89
N PHE A 29 -1.78 0.21 -1.71
CA PHE A 29 -0.75 0.06 -0.69
C PHE A 29 -1.20 -0.93 0.38
N MET A 30 -0.38 -1.95 0.61
CA MET A 30 -0.66 -2.99 1.57
C MET A 30 0.60 -3.50 2.27
N GLY A 31 0.42 -4.10 3.43
CA GLY A 31 1.50 -4.61 4.26
C GLY A 31 1.06 -4.69 5.72
N ARG A 32 1.98 -5.11 6.57
CA ARG A 32 1.70 -5.24 8.01
C ARG A 32 1.49 -3.89 8.67
N SER A 33 0.82 -3.93 9.81
CA SER A 33 0.74 -2.77 10.70
C SER A 33 2.12 -2.21 11.03
N ASN A 34 2.22 -0.90 11.07
CA ASN A 34 3.46 -0.17 11.42
C ASN A 34 4.64 -0.45 10.47
N VAL A 35 4.40 -0.96 9.28
CA VAL A 35 5.42 -1.18 8.24
C VAL A 35 5.96 0.13 7.64
N GLY A 36 5.28 1.27 7.86
CA GLY A 36 5.63 2.57 7.27
C GLY A 36 4.73 3.00 6.11
N LYS A 37 3.58 2.33 5.94
CA LYS A 37 2.67 2.55 4.82
C LYS A 37 2.17 4.00 4.71
N SER A 38 1.61 4.57 5.78
CA SER A 38 1.12 5.96 5.79
C SER A 38 2.25 6.98 5.59
N THR A 39 3.44 6.69 6.10
CA THR A 39 4.62 7.54 5.87
C THR A 39 4.98 7.56 4.38
N LEU A 40 5.04 6.40 3.74
CA LEU A 40 5.31 6.31 2.31
C LEU A 40 4.23 7.01 1.48
N ILE A 41 2.96 6.77 1.78
CA ILE A 41 1.84 7.42 1.08
C ILE A 41 1.96 8.95 1.20
N ASN A 42 2.21 9.49 2.40
CA ASN A 42 2.39 10.92 2.61
C ASN A 42 3.59 11.49 1.84
N THR A 43 4.69 10.75 1.78
CA THR A 43 5.86 11.13 0.97
C THR A 43 5.51 11.18 -0.52
N ILE A 44 4.79 10.19 -1.02
CA ILE A 44 4.37 10.10 -2.43
C ILE A 44 3.36 11.19 -2.80
N LEU A 45 2.46 11.53 -1.88
CA LEU A 45 1.46 12.58 -2.06
C LEU A 45 2.01 13.99 -1.80
N ASP A 46 3.24 14.12 -1.34
CA ASP A 46 3.83 15.38 -0.85
C ASP A 46 2.87 16.12 0.11
N SER A 47 2.30 15.37 1.05
CA SER A 47 1.26 15.87 1.96
C SER A 47 1.11 14.98 3.20
N ASN A 48 0.35 15.44 4.20
CA ASN A 48 0.05 14.69 5.42
C ASN A 48 -1.41 14.17 5.45
N LEU A 49 -1.91 13.68 4.31
CA LEU A 49 -3.30 13.21 4.17
C LEU A 49 -3.53 11.83 4.78
N ALA A 50 -2.55 10.93 4.68
CA ALA A 50 -2.66 9.60 5.24
C ALA A 50 -2.36 9.64 6.75
N LYS A 51 -3.37 9.38 7.57
CA LYS A 51 -3.21 9.35 9.03
C LYS A 51 -2.60 8.03 9.48
N SER A 52 -1.46 8.10 10.14
CA SER A 52 -0.94 6.94 10.88
C SER A 52 -1.79 6.75 12.14
N SER A 53 -2.54 5.67 12.25
CA SER A 53 -3.15 5.36 13.54
C SER A 53 -2.09 4.72 14.45
N SER A 54 -1.67 5.44 15.47
CA SER A 54 -0.81 4.90 16.55
C SER A 54 -1.58 3.90 17.44
N THR A 55 -2.90 3.85 17.33
CA THR A 55 -3.73 2.94 18.11
C THR A 55 -4.09 1.72 17.28
N PRO A 56 -3.59 0.52 17.64
CA PRO A 56 -3.95 -0.73 16.97
C PRO A 56 -5.46 -0.96 17.01
N GLY A 57 -6.07 -1.27 15.88
CA GLY A 57 -7.47 -1.68 15.78
C GLY A 57 -8.49 -0.60 15.38
N LYS A 58 -8.10 0.68 15.22
CA LYS A 58 -9.06 1.75 14.91
C LYS A 58 -9.37 1.94 13.42
N THR A 59 -8.48 1.58 12.49
CA THR A 59 -8.71 1.83 11.06
C THR A 59 -8.85 0.52 10.31
N ARG A 60 -10.08 0.09 10.14
CA ARG A 60 -10.47 -1.04 9.26
C ARG A 60 -10.97 -0.54 7.91
N LEU A 61 -10.80 0.75 7.64
CA LEU A 61 -11.32 1.39 6.45
C LEU A 61 -10.25 1.40 5.35
N ILE A 62 -10.71 1.23 4.14
CA ILE A 62 -9.95 1.44 2.92
C ILE A 62 -10.01 2.94 2.64
N ASN A 63 -8.86 3.61 2.61
CA ASN A 63 -8.80 5.04 2.35
C ASN A 63 -8.43 5.31 0.88
N PHE A 64 -9.11 6.29 0.28
CA PHE A 64 -8.94 6.69 -1.11
C PHE A 64 -8.38 8.09 -1.18
N PHE A 65 -7.30 8.24 -1.94
CA PHE A 65 -6.68 9.53 -2.25
C PHE A 65 -6.59 9.67 -3.76
N GLU A 66 -6.89 10.84 -4.29
CA GLU A 66 -6.62 11.18 -5.69
C GLU A 66 -5.37 12.04 -5.74
N THR A 67 -4.51 11.79 -6.71
CA THR A 67 -3.31 12.61 -6.95
C THR A 67 -3.13 12.86 -8.43
N CYS A 68 -2.58 14.03 -8.75
CA CYS A 68 -2.17 14.42 -10.09
C CYS A 68 -0.67 14.69 -10.07
N TRP A 69 0.07 13.96 -10.90
CA TRP A 69 1.51 14.12 -11.08
C TRP A 69 1.80 14.72 -12.44
N GLU A 70 2.83 15.54 -12.52
CA GLU A 70 3.33 16.15 -13.74
C GLU A 70 4.75 15.67 -14.03
N ASP A 71 4.97 15.19 -15.22
CA ASP A 71 6.32 15.01 -15.72
C ASP A 71 6.85 16.34 -16.26
N MET A 72 7.82 16.92 -15.55
CA MET A 72 8.43 18.21 -15.86
C MET A 72 9.23 18.23 -17.17
N GLN A 73 9.51 17.05 -17.76
CA GLN A 73 10.21 16.97 -19.05
C GLN A 73 9.23 16.99 -20.23
N THR A 74 8.08 16.34 -20.06
CA THR A 74 7.09 16.19 -21.15
C THR A 74 5.87 17.08 -20.95
N ASN A 75 5.72 17.74 -19.79
CA ASN A 75 4.53 18.48 -19.35
C ASN A 75 3.24 17.63 -19.36
N GLN A 76 3.38 16.30 -19.31
CA GLN A 76 2.25 15.40 -19.25
C GLN A 76 1.77 15.26 -17.81
N ASN A 77 0.46 15.24 -17.63
CA ASN A 77 -0.19 15.01 -16.34
C ASN A 77 -0.73 13.58 -16.27
N LEU A 78 -0.51 12.93 -15.12
CA LEU A 78 -1.08 11.64 -14.79
C LEU A 78 -1.92 11.76 -13.52
N THR A 79 -3.22 11.54 -13.63
CA THR A 79 -4.14 11.50 -12.49
C THR A 79 -4.52 10.06 -12.18
N PHE A 80 -4.37 9.66 -10.91
CA PHE A 80 -4.69 8.30 -10.45
C PHE A 80 -5.08 8.30 -8.96
N ASN A 81 -5.63 7.17 -8.51
CA ASN A 81 -5.97 6.99 -7.11
C ASN A 81 -4.89 6.17 -6.38
N ILE A 82 -4.57 6.61 -5.17
CA ILE A 82 -3.85 5.82 -4.17
C ILE A 82 -4.88 5.25 -3.20
N ILE A 83 -4.77 3.94 -2.96
CA ILE A 83 -5.65 3.20 -2.05
C ILE A 83 -4.81 2.67 -0.90
N ASP A 84 -5.12 3.15 0.31
CA ASP A 84 -4.49 2.72 1.54
C ASP A 84 -5.34 1.63 2.20
N LEU A 85 -4.89 0.37 2.10
CA LEU A 85 -5.55 -0.74 2.75
C LEU A 85 -5.17 -0.81 4.24
N PRO A 86 -6.08 -1.27 5.10
CA PRO A 86 -5.76 -1.53 6.50
C PRO A 86 -4.57 -2.48 6.64
N GLY A 87 -3.71 -2.21 7.63
CA GLY A 87 -2.54 -3.06 7.89
C GLY A 87 -2.94 -4.47 8.32
N ILE A 88 -2.24 -5.49 7.81
CA ILE A 88 -2.46 -6.89 8.13
C ILE A 88 -1.78 -7.23 9.46
N GLY A 89 -2.36 -8.17 10.22
CA GLY A 89 -1.72 -8.71 11.44
C GLY A 89 -2.14 -8.05 12.76
N TYR A 90 -3.30 -7.40 12.81
CA TYR A 90 -3.83 -6.88 14.09
C TYR A 90 -4.34 -8.00 15.00
N ALA A 91 -3.71 -8.14 16.17
CA ALA A 91 -3.95 -9.21 17.13
C ALA A 91 -5.13 -8.98 18.11
N LYS A 92 -5.90 -7.88 18.00
CA LYS A 92 -6.89 -7.49 19.01
C LYS A 92 -8.34 -7.48 18.53
N VAL A 93 -8.72 -8.42 17.67
CA VAL A 93 -10.09 -8.55 17.18
C VAL A 93 -10.55 -9.99 17.31
N SER A 94 -11.88 -10.21 17.42
CA SER A 94 -12.44 -11.55 17.42
C SER A 94 -12.11 -12.27 16.10
N LYS A 95 -12.04 -13.61 16.15
CA LYS A 95 -11.82 -14.42 14.94
C LYS A 95 -12.87 -14.14 13.85
N ALA A 96 -14.15 -14.00 14.24
CA ALA A 96 -15.25 -13.71 13.31
C ALA A 96 -15.08 -12.35 12.61
N GLU A 97 -14.72 -11.30 13.35
CA GLU A 97 -14.47 -9.98 12.76
C GLU A 97 -13.25 -9.99 11.82
N MET A 98 -12.21 -10.74 12.16
CA MET A 98 -11.03 -10.90 11.32
C MET A 98 -11.38 -11.59 9.99
N GLU A 99 -12.17 -12.65 10.03
CA GLU A 99 -12.59 -13.37 8.82
C GLU A 99 -13.51 -12.51 7.93
N GLN A 100 -14.44 -11.78 8.52
CA GLN A 100 -15.29 -10.86 7.77
C GLN A 100 -14.47 -9.74 7.11
N TRP A 101 -13.49 -9.21 7.81
CA TRP A 101 -12.59 -8.18 7.29
C TRP A 101 -11.73 -8.71 6.13
N LYS A 102 -11.13 -9.91 6.29
CA LYS A 102 -10.38 -10.58 5.22
C LYS A 102 -11.25 -10.78 3.98
N LYS A 103 -12.50 -11.24 4.16
CA LYS A 103 -13.45 -11.45 3.06
C LYS A 103 -13.75 -10.14 2.32
N SER A 104 -14.01 -9.05 3.05
CA SER A 104 -14.28 -7.73 2.45
C SER A 104 -13.06 -7.18 1.70
N LEU A 105 -11.87 -7.34 2.26
CA LEU A 105 -10.63 -6.94 1.62
C LEU A 105 -10.36 -7.76 0.36
N TRP A 106 -10.54 -9.08 0.44
CA TRP A 106 -10.40 -9.99 -0.69
C TRP A 106 -11.36 -9.62 -1.82
N GLU A 107 -12.64 -9.42 -1.49
CA GLU A 107 -13.64 -8.98 -2.45
C GLU A 107 -13.25 -7.66 -3.12
N PHE A 108 -12.75 -6.70 -2.34
CA PHE A 108 -12.28 -5.42 -2.87
C PHE A 108 -11.15 -5.60 -3.89
N ILE A 109 -10.08 -6.29 -3.54
CA ILE A 109 -8.88 -6.40 -4.41
C ILE A 109 -9.13 -7.26 -5.64
N THR A 110 -10.04 -8.25 -5.58
CA THR A 110 -10.33 -9.13 -6.71
C THR A 110 -11.37 -8.57 -7.68
N LYS A 111 -12.38 -7.84 -7.17
CA LYS A 111 -13.47 -7.31 -8.00
C LYS A 111 -13.20 -5.92 -8.56
N ARG A 112 -12.21 -5.20 -8.04
CA ARG A 112 -11.93 -3.82 -8.49
C ARG A 112 -11.10 -3.81 -9.76
N SER A 113 -11.71 -3.39 -10.87
CA SER A 113 -11.15 -3.50 -12.22
C SER A 113 -9.97 -2.55 -12.47
N ASN A 114 -9.93 -1.40 -11.79
CA ASN A 114 -8.99 -0.31 -12.09
C ASN A 114 -7.65 -0.40 -11.34
N ILE A 115 -7.48 -1.39 -10.46
CA ILE A 115 -6.18 -1.62 -9.80
C ILE A 115 -5.17 -2.05 -10.86
N LYS A 116 -4.04 -1.32 -10.94
CA LYS A 116 -2.92 -1.58 -11.86
C LYS A 116 -1.65 -2.00 -11.13
N LEU A 117 -1.49 -1.55 -9.89
CA LEU A 117 -0.27 -1.80 -9.13
C LEU A 117 -0.60 -2.08 -7.67
N PHE A 118 -0.03 -3.16 -7.14
CA PHE A 118 0.02 -3.45 -5.72
C PHE A 118 1.40 -3.10 -5.18
N ILE A 119 1.46 -2.19 -4.22
CA ILE A 119 2.67 -1.87 -3.46
C ILE A 119 2.65 -2.68 -2.17
N HIS A 120 3.45 -3.74 -2.13
CA HIS A 120 3.58 -4.60 -0.96
C HIS A 120 4.76 -4.11 -0.10
N LEU A 121 4.45 -3.50 1.05
CA LEU A 121 5.46 -2.98 1.97
C LEU A 121 5.90 -4.08 2.94
N ILE A 122 7.22 -4.21 3.09
CA ILE A 122 7.88 -5.17 3.96
C ILE A 122 8.86 -4.41 4.87
N ASP A 123 8.78 -4.60 6.17
CA ASP A 123 9.76 -4.04 7.11
C ASP A 123 11.09 -4.79 6.95
N SER A 124 12.11 -4.09 6.46
CA SER A 124 13.40 -4.70 6.14
C SER A 124 14.15 -5.28 7.36
N ARG A 125 13.75 -4.90 8.57
CA ARG A 125 14.29 -5.47 9.83
C ARG A 125 13.76 -6.88 10.11
N HIS A 126 12.69 -7.29 9.43
CA HIS A 126 11.96 -8.55 9.67
C HIS A 126 11.59 -9.22 8.35
N LEU A 127 12.61 -9.62 7.60
CA LEU A 127 12.43 -10.31 6.32
C LEU A 127 12.03 -11.78 6.51
N GLY A 128 11.33 -12.34 5.53
CA GLY A 128 10.95 -13.76 5.49
C GLY A 128 9.87 -14.14 6.48
N LEU A 129 9.06 -13.19 6.94
CA LEU A 129 7.91 -13.51 7.78
C LEU A 129 6.82 -14.18 6.93
N GLU A 130 6.28 -15.26 7.44
CA GLU A 130 5.23 -16.06 6.78
C GLU A 130 4.03 -15.19 6.35
N ILE A 131 3.64 -14.22 7.16
CA ILE A 131 2.52 -13.32 6.84
C ILE A 131 2.79 -12.45 5.60
N ASP A 132 4.04 -12.00 5.38
CA ASP A 132 4.41 -11.22 4.21
C ASP A 132 4.52 -12.12 2.97
N GLU A 133 5.10 -13.31 3.10
CA GLU A 133 5.19 -14.27 1.99
C GLU A 133 3.81 -14.80 1.58
N ASN A 134 2.94 -15.12 2.53
CA ASN A 134 1.57 -15.55 2.25
C ASN A 134 0.78 -14.44 1.53
N LEU A 135 0.94 -13.18 1.95
CA LEU A 135 0.30 -12.06 1.26
C LEU A 135 0.77 -11.97 -0.19
N TYR A 136 2.09 -12.06 -0.42
CA TYR A 136 2.65 -12.01 -1.76
C TYR A 136 2.12 -13.15 -2.65
N ASN A 137 2.19 -14.39 -2.17
CA ASN A 137 1.72 -15.58 -2.91
C ASN A 137 0.23 -15.47 -3.25
N VAL A 138 -0.57 -14.98 -2.31
CA VAL A 138 -2.00 -14.75 -2.52
C VAL A 138 -2.22 -13.69 -3.60
N LEU A 139 -1.52 -12.55 -3.56
CA LEU A 139 -1.62 -11.53 -4.60
C LEU A 139 -1.22 -12.08 -5.97
N GLU A 140 -0.09 -12.79 -6.03
CA GLU A 140 0.42 -13.36 -7.28
C GLU A 140 -0.56 -14.34 -7.92
N SER A 141 -1.29 -15.12 -7.11
CA SER A 141 -2.23 -16.15 -7.59
C SER A 141 -3.44 -15.62 -8.35
N PHE A 142 -3.82 -14.35 -8.20
CA PHE A 142 -4.96 -13.74 -8.90
C PHE A 142 -4.60 -12.53 -9.74
N LEU A 143 -3.32 -12.25 -9.91
CA LEU A 143 -2.85 -11.12 -10.69
C LEU A 143 -3.35 -11.20 -12.13
N ARG A 144 -3.96 -10.14 -12.61
CA ARG A 144 -4.33 -10.02 -14.03
C ARG A 144 -3.14 -9.55 -14.85
N ASN A 145 -3.16 -9.81 -16.16
CA ASN A 145 -2.08 -9.44 -17.09
C ASN A 145 -1.78 -7.93 -17.12
N ASP A 146 -2.74 -7.10 -16.71
CA ASP A 146 -2.61 -5.63 -16.67
C ASP A 146 -2.20 -5.10 -15.28
N GLN A 147 -1.82 -5.98 -14.37
CA GLN A 147 -1.45 -5.67 -12.97
C GLN A 147 -0.03 -6.09 -12.66
N ASN A 148 0.57 -5.40 -11.70
CA ASN A 148 1.91 -5.72 -11.19
C ASN A 148 1.94 -5.66 -9.66
N ILE A 149 2.92 -6.35 -9.06
CA ILE A 149 3.26 -6.23 -7.64
C ILE A 149 4.67 -5.64 -7.54
N LEU A 150 4.79 -4.57 -6.76
CA LEU A 150 6.08 -3.99 -6.39
C LEU A 150 6.32 -4.20 -4.91
N ARG A 151 7.37 -4.94 -4.54
CA ARG A 151 7.83 -5.04 -3.16
C ARG A 151 8.62 -3.80 -2.78
N VAL A 152 8.28 -3.20 -1.64
CA VAL A 152 8.98 -2.03 -1.09
C VAL A 152 9.48 -2.37 0.31
N PHE A 153 10.82 -2.44 0.45
CA PHE A 153 11.48 -2.72 1.70
C PHE A 153 11.69 -1.41 2.47
N THR A 154 10.91 -1.22 3.51
CA THR A 154 10.91 0.01 4.33
C THR A 154 11.92 -0.07 5.48
N LYS A 155 12.23 1.07 6.10
CA LYS A 155 13.08 1.17 7.30
C LYS A 155 14.50 0.63 7.10
N ALA A 156 15.02 0.68 5.88
CA ALA A 156 16.38 0.23 5.57
C ALA A 156 17.47 1.07 6.28
N ASP A 157 17.14 2.30 6.68
CA ASP A 157 17.96 3.16 7.53
C ASP A 157 18.24 2.57 8.93
N LYS A 158 17.48 1.58 9.36
CA LYS A 158 17.65 0.88 10.64
C LYS A 158 18.53 -0.39 10.51
N LEU A 159 18.98 -0.74 9.31
CA LEU A 159 19.79 -1.92 9.07
C LEU A 159 21.28 -1.63 9.25
N LYS A 160 22.04 -2.65 9.69
CA LYS A 160 23.50 -2.64 9.64
C LYS A 160 23.98 -2.83 8.19
N LYS A 161 25.22 -2.43 7.91
CA LYS A 161 25.82 -2.52 6.55
C LYS A 161 25.69 -3.91 5.92
N ASN A 162 25.94 -4.96 6.69
CA ASN A 162 25.87 -6.35 6.20
C ASN A 162 24.43 -6.79 5.87
N GLU A 163 23.45 -6.30 6.62
CA GLU A 163 22.03 -6.59 6.39
C GLU A 163 21.54 -5.83 5.16
N LEU A 164 21.96 -4.59 5.01
CA LEU A 164 21.67 -3.75 3.84
C LEU A 164 22.25 -4.38 2.55
N ALA A 165 23.49 -4.89 2.60
CA ALA A 165 24.09 -5.57 1.46
C ALA A 165 23.28 -6.80 1.01
N LYS A 166 22.77 -7.60 1.95
CA LYS A 166 21.85 -8.72 1.65
C LYS A 166 20.52 -8.26 1.07
N LEU A 167 20.02 -7.11 1.52
CA LEU A 167 18.76 -6.54 1.03
C LEU A 167 18.87 -6.12 -0.44
N TYR A 168 20.03 -5.59 -0.89
CA TYR A 168 20.25 -5.22 -2.29
C TYR A 168 20.20 -6.40 -3.28
N GLN A 169 20.32 -7.64 -2.79
CA GLN A 169 20.16 -8.84 -3.61
C GLN A 169 18.70 -9.25 -3.82
N LYS A 170 17.76 -8.62 -3.11
CA LYS A 170 16.33 -8.89 -3.24
C LYS A 170 15.70 -8.05 -4.35
N ASN A 171 14.75 -8.65 -5.06
CA ASN A 171 13.98 -7.93 -6.07
C ASN A 171 12.95 -7.00 -5.38
N GLY A 172 13.07 -5.70 -5.56
CA GLY A 172 12.18 -4.68 -5.00
C GLY A 172 12.87 -3.34 -4.81
N VAL A 173 12.11 -2.36 -4.33
CA VAL A 173 12.58 -1.01 -4.01
C VAL A 173 12.96 -0.93 -2.54
N ILE A 174 14.13 -0.33 -2.25
CA ILE A 174 14.64 -0.15 -0.88
C ILE A 174 14.41 1.30 -0.46
N MET A 175 13.81 1.48 0.71
CA MET A 175 13.51 2.78 1.30
C MET A 175 14.03 2.89 2.73
N GLY A 176 14.66 4.02 3.04
CA GLY A 176 15.04 4.42 4.39
C GLY A 176 14.83 5.91 4.58
N ASN A 177 14.63 6.35 5.80
CA ASN A 177 14.66 7.77 6.11
C ASN A 177 16.13 8.25 5.99
N LYS A 178 16.31 9.40 5.37
CA LYS A 178 17.59 10.11 5.40
C LYS A 178 17.73 10.86 6.71
#